data_c2a24e4b28dc4ca36700669303226230
#
_entry.id   c2a24e4b28dc4ca36700669303226230
#
_cell.length_a   1.000
_cell.length_b   1.000
_cell.length_c   1.000
_cell.angle_alpha   90.00
_cell.angle_beta   90.00
_cell.angle_gamma   90.00
#
_symmetry.space_group_name_H-M   'P 1'
#
loop_
_entity.id
_entity.type
_entity.pdbx_description
1 polymer ?
#
loop_
_entity_poly.entity_id
_entity_poly.type
_entity_poly.pdbx_seq_one_letter_code
_entity_poly.pdbx_strand_id
1 'polypeptide(L)'
;MPVHLRCCFLLLLLTCGTLRAQSVQPFVDHWDSTRTVKRSEGLFVNGREWGLWRFWDPQGRLFEEAEFKGGERDGHVRLFYDNGQVRHDGWFRRGEQDSLMQSYYRSGTPMERGAYQRGRKQGLWEYWYTDGRPYMREQCADTLCLLLDAWDKAGERTVKDGTGTLRTWYASGALQTETSYVGGVPSGSYREQYPAGNPKATGAYLGGVKHGAWSYFFSDGKLEKEEHYERGRLHGPFTLLFRSGQANITGHYRDGLKDSLWVWTTSTGQPDMQGGFAADKRTGVWKYWYPNGQLSSTGIYASDREEGDWVYFYEGGQFWKKGGFVAGVKQGVWTTWYESGQKLQEGPYVNGVSEGQWTSWFENGRMKDQGGFAAGRISGLWKGWYPDGQQEYEGSWKDDLKDGAWKFWYENGKLKEEGYYADGKRGGRWVAYNTAGLPISEGTYLNGMPTGRWSYFDDAGVKLREQELLNGDPHGRCEVYDHRGRVVQRMSYVQGRLHGTMEFLDTDGRVTRSIEYREGLQVKEPPPAKQERAPASVPGMGRRR
;
A
#
# COMPACT_ATOMS: atom_id res chain seq x y z
N MET A 1 71.92 -58.39 4.30
CA MET A 1 71.99 -58.72 5.74
C MET A 1 71.14 -57.72 6.52
N PRO A 2 70.41 -58.15 7.54
CA PRO A 2 69.40 -59.24 7.58
C PRO A 2 67.96 -58.70 7.87
N VAL A 3 67.06 -59.53 7.56
CA VAL A 3 65.64 -59.66 7.86
C VAL A 3 65.26 -59.46 9.33
N HIS A 4 64.26 -58.69 9.66
CA HIS A 4 63.38 -58.92 10.83
C HIS A 4 61.95 -58.95 10.47
N LEU A 5 61.41 -60.19 10.46
CA LEU A 5 60.01 -60.60 10.42
C LEU A 5 59.32 -60.19 11.73
N ARG A 6 58.26 -59.38 11.66
CA ARG A 6 57.27 -59.22 12.75
C ARG A 6 55.89 -59.61 12.28
N CYS A 7 55.45 -60.78 12.76
CA CYS A 7 54.10 -61.23 12.76
C CYS A 7 53.19 -60.23 13.46
N CYS A 8 52.17 -59.66 12.73
CA CYS A 8 51.02 -59.07 13.32
C CYS A 8 49.83 -60.03 13.16
N PHE A 9 49.36 -60.53 14.27
CA PHE A 9 48.08 -61.24 14.39
C PHE A 9 46.93 -60.31 13.99
N LEU A 10 46.23 -60.64 12.92
CA LEU A 10 44.97 -59.98 12.54
C LEU A 10 43.82 -60.68 13.30
N LEU A 11 43.28 -59.99 14.33
CA LEU A 11 42.03 -60.40 14.97
C LEU A 11 40.90 -60.07 13.99
N LEU A 12 40.31 -61.11 13.36
CA LEU A 12 39.04 -61.02 12.66
C LEU A 12 37.94 -60.83 13.71
N LEU A 13 37.44 -59.59 13.87
CA LEU A 13 36.16 -59.32 14.52
C LEU A 13 35.05 -59.67 13.55
N LEU A 14 34.48 -60.86 13.72
CA LEU A 14 33.19 -61.21 13.14
C LEU A 14 32.12 -60.35 13.77
N THR A 15 31.75 -59.22 13.09
CA THR A 15 30.51 -58.51 13.39
C THR A 15 29.36 -59.39 12.91
N CYS A 16 28.72 -60.09 13.83
CA CYS A 16 27.47 -60.76 13.63
C CYS A 16 26.40 -59.67 13.37
N GLY A 17 26.23 -59.29 12.10
CA GLY A 17 25.12 -58.43 11.66
C GLY A 17 23.85 -59.20 11.92
N THR A 18 23.06 -58.76 12.88
CA THR A 18 21.69 -59.25 13.08
C THR A 18 20.92 -59.00 11.80
N LEU A 19 20.71 -60.02 10.99
CA LEU A 19 19.72 -60.04 9.94
C LEU A 19 18.35 -59.79 10.61
N ARG A 20 17.87 -58.56 10.61
CA ARG A 20 16.48 -58.25 10.96
C ARG A 20 15.63 -58.93 9.91
N ALA A 21 14.86 -59.94 10.32
CA ALA A 21 13.86 -60.56 9.48
C ALA A 21 12.93 -59.45 8.95
N GLN A 22 12.78 -59.36 7.63
CA GLN A 22 11.83 -58.41 7.01
C GLN A 22 10.41 -58.80 7.48
N SER A 23 9.74 -57.84 8.09
CA SER A 23 8.33 -58.01 8.48
C SER A 23 7.48 -57.91 7.20
N VAL A 24 6.96 -59.01 6.73
CA VAL A 24 6.03 -59.09 5.58
C VAL A 24 4.63 -59.24 6.10
N GLN A 25 3.73 -58.32 5.78
CA GLN A 25 2.35 -58.32 6.25
C GLN A 25 1.38 -58.17 5.06
N PRO A 26 0.52 -59.17 4.78
CA PRO A 26 -0.61 -59.00 3.88
C PRO A 26 -1.56 -57.93 4.42
N PHE A 27 -2.07 -57.08 3.55
CA PHE A 27 -2.98 -56.01 3.90
C PHE A 27 -4.22 -56.04 3.02
N VAL A 28 -5.39 -55.88 3.64
CA VAL A 28 -6.68 -55.70 2.96
C VAL A 28 -7.48 -54.66 3.74
N ASP A 29 -7.90 -53.63 3.05
CA ASP A 29 -8.79 -52.57 3.56
C ASP A 29 -10.14 -52.62 2.84
N HIS A 30 -11.20 -52.13 3.49
CA HIS A 30 -12.56 -52.16 2.99
C HIS A 30 -13.22 -50.79 3.11
N TRP A 31 -14.14 -50.49 2.19
CA TRP A 31 -14.94 -49.29 2.21
C TRP A 31 -16.04 -49.36 3.28
N ASP A 32 -16.54 -50.52 3.58
CA ASP A 32 -17.67 -50.78 4.48
C ASP A 32 -17.25 -51.50 5.77
N SER A 33 -17.97 -51.29 6.84
CA SER A 33 -17.74 -51.93 8.14
C SER A 33 -18.05 -53.44 8.12
N THR A 34 -18.85 -53.91 7.15
CA THR A 34 -19.20 -55.32 6.95
C THR A 34 -18.14 -56.09 6.19
N ARG A 35 -17.11 -55.38 5.68
CA ARG A 35 -15.98 -55.94 4.92
C ARG A 35 -16.40 -56.69 3.65
N THR A 36 -17.42 -56.18 2.98
CA THR A 36 -17.93 -56.77 1.73
C THR A 36 -17.33 -56.11 0.49
N VAL A 37 -17.00 -54.84 0.56
CA VAL A 37 -16.40 -54.07 -0.55
C VAL A 37 -14.96 -53.73 -0.23
N LYS A 38 -14.02 -54.38 -0.91
CA LYS A 38 -12.58 -54.06 -0.78
C LYS A 38 -12.33 -52.64 -1.22
N ARG A 39 -11.39 -51.99 -0.52
CA ARG A 39 -10.82 -50.68 -0.88
C ARG A 39 -9.42 -50.84 -1.46
N SER A 40 -8.57 -51.61 -0.79
CA SER A 40 -7.24 -51.91 -1.27
C SER A 40 -6.74 -53.25 -0.74
N GLU A 41 -5.85 -53.90 -1.51
CA GLU A 41 -5.12 -55.10 -1.05
C GLU A 41 -3.69 -55.07 -1.57
N GLY A 42 -2.76 -55.62 -0.78
CA GLY A 42 -1.36 -55.70 -1.13
C GLY A 42 -0.51 -56.26 0.00
N LEU A 43 0.79 -56.00 -0.08
CA LEU A 43 1.76 -56.39 0.93
C LEU A 43 2.49 -55.20 1.49
N PHE A 44 2.64 -55.13 2.82
CA PHE A 44 3.60 -54.26 3.47
C PHE A 44 4.88 -55.03 3.79
N VAL A 45 6.02 -54.43 3.47
CA VAL A 45 7.36 -54.89 3.91
C VAL A 45 8.00 -53.79 4.73
N ASN A 46 8.25 -54.06 6.01
CA ASN A 46 8.74 -53.06 6.96
C ASN A 46 7.85 -51.78 7.02
N GLY A 47 6.53 -51.95 6.93
CA GLY A 47 5.54 -50.87 7.00
C GLY A 47 5.41 -49.98 5.75
N ARG A 48 6.00 -50.40 4.62
CA ARG A 48 5.87 -49.73 3.34
C ARG A 48 5.27 -50.65 2.29
N GLU A 49 4.51 -50.11 1.32
CA GLU A 49 3.93 -50.88 0.23
C GLU A 49 5.03 -51.57 -0.59
N TRP A 50 4.76 -52.84 -0.93
CA TRP A 50 5.67 -53.67 -1.69
C TRP A 50 4.91 -54.62 -2.61
N GLY A 51 5.40 -54.87 -3.83
CA GLY A 51 4.80 -55.76 -4.81
C GLY A 51 3.49 -55.18 -5.37
N LEU A 52 2.64 -56.06 -5.87
CA LEU A 52 1.40 -55.67 -6.52
C LEU A 52 0.34 -55.27 -5.50
N TRP A 53 -0.17 -54.06 -5.68
CA TRP A 53 -1.31 -53.50 -4.97
C TRP A 53 -2.48 -53.33 -5.92
N ARG A 54 -3.72 -53.58 -5.41
CA ARG A 54 -4.98 -53.38 -6.11
C ARG A 54 -5.86 -52.44 -5.31
N PHE A 55 -6.58 -51.55 -6.03
CA PHE A 55 -7.46 -50.56 -5.44
C PHE A 55 -8.83 -50.59 -6.13
N TRP A 56 -9.88 -50.58 -5.32
CA TRP A 56 -11.27 -50.62 -5.76
C TRP A 56 -12.01 -49.36 -5.33
N ASP A 57 -12.98 -48.96 -6.14
CA ASP A 57 -13.91 -47.87 -5.80
C ASP A 57 -15.00 -48.36 -4.80
N PRO A 58 -15.82 -47.41 -4.23
CA PRO A 58 -16.90 -47.80 -3.31
C PRO A 58 -17.97 -48.72 -3.91
N GLN A 59 -18.02 -48.86 -5.23
CA GLN A 59 -18.91 -49.77 -5.95
C GLN A 59 -18.26 -51.15 -6.18
N GLY A 60 -17.04 -51.38 -5.66
CA GLY A 60 -16.31 -52.65 -5.77
C GLY A 60 -15.65 -52.86 -7.14
N ARG A 61 -15.52 -51.83 -7.97
CA ARG A 61 -14.87 -51.92 -9.28
C ARG A 61 -13.39 -51.62 -9.14
N LEU A 62 -12.56 -52.47 -9.72
CA LEU A 62 -11.11 -52.27 -9.78
C LEU A 62 -10.81 -51.02 -10.60
N PHE A 63 -10.09 -50.05 -10.03
CA PHE A 63 -9.69 -48.85 -10.73
C PHE A 63 -8.18 -48.66 -10.88
N GLU A 64 -7.38 -49.38 -10.05
CA GLU A 64 -5.91 -49.34 -10.14
C GLU A 64 -5.28 -50.65 -9.74
N GLU A 65 -4.29 -51.10 -10.50
CA GLU A 65 -3.27 -52.07 -10.13
C GLU A 65 -1.91 -51.37 -10.26
N ALA A 66 -1.07 -51.45 -9.22
CA ALA A 66 0.24 -50.81 -9.22
C ALA A 66 1.27 -51.63 -8.46
N GLU A 67 2.45 -51.78 -9.01
CA GLU A 67 3.59 -52.37 -8.32
C GLU A 67 4.34 -51.30 -7.51
N PHE A 68 4.59 -51.64 -6.26
CA PHE A 68 5.27 -50.78 -5.30
C PHE A 68 6.58 -51.38 -4.81
N LYS A 69 7.55 -50.53 -4.53
CA LYS A 69 8.81 -50.90 -3.88
C LYS A 69 9.18 -49.83 -2.85
N GLY A 70 9.08 -50.20 -1.56
CA GLY A 70 9.41 -49.30 -0.46
C GLY A 70 8.48 -48.10 -0.31
N GLY A 71 7.21 -48.19 -0.72
CA GLY A 71 6.20 -47.18 -0.64
C GLY A 71 6.07 -46.28 -1.90
N GLU A 72 6.90 -46.51 -2.92
CA GLU A 72 6.83 -45.80 -4.18
C GLU A 72 6.39 -46.72 -5.32
N ARG A 73 5.65 -46.21 -6.32
CA ARG A 73 5.35 -46.97 -7.53
C ARG A 73 6.66 -47.31 -8.25
N ASP A 74 6.96 -48.58 -8.36
CA ASP A 74 8.19 -49.10 -9.00
C ASP A 74 7.86 -50.44 -9.66
N GLY A 75 7.53 -50.37 -10.94
CA GLY A 75 7.05 -51.49 -11.73
C GLY A 75 5.85 -51.11 -12.60
N HIS A 76 5.02 -52.09 -12.90
CA HIS A 76 3.87 -51.95 -13.77
C HIS A 76 2.69 -51.28 -13.06
N VAL A 77 2.03 -50.33 -13.74
CA VAL A 77 0.82 -49.63 -13.22
C VAL A 77 -0.26 -49.67 -14.30
N ARG A 78 -1.44 -50.16 -13.93
CA ARG A 78 -2.65 -50.10 -14.74
C ARG A 78 -3.76 -49.35 -14.04
N LEU A 79 -4.38 -48.44 -14.77
CA LEU A 79 -5.61 -47.77 -14.34
C LEU A 79 -6.76 -48.24 -15.22
N PHE A 80 -7.94 -48.34 -14.63
CA PHE A 80 -9.12 -48.85 -15.31
C PHE A 80 -10.24 -47.82 -15.31
N TYR A 81 -11.09 -47.85 -16.30
CA TYR A 81 -12.38 -47.20 -16.32
C TYR A 81 -13.39 -47.96 -15.46
N ASP A 82 -14.50 -47.33 -15.13
CA ASP A 82 -15.61 -47.91 -14.38
C ASP A 82 -16.33 -49.08 -15.12
N ASN A 83 -16.11 -49.21 -16.43
CA ASN A 83 -16.57 -50.35 -17.24
C ASN A 83 -15.56 -51.49 -17.31
N GLY A 84 -14.44 -51.40 -16.56
CA GLY A 84 -13.40 -52.43 -16.49
C GLY A 84 -12.36 -52.39 -17.63
N GLN A 85 -12.52 -51.51 -18.62
CA GLN A 85 -11.52 -51.30 -19.67
C GLN A 85 -10.28 -50.62 -19.13
N VAL A 86 -9.10 -50.98 -19.62
CA VAL A 86 -7.85 -50.32 -19.28
C VAL A 86 -7.92 -48.86 -19.78
N ARG A 87 -7.61 -47.92 -18.90
CA ARG A 87 -7.49 -46.50 -19.20
C ARG A 87 -6.04 -46.11 -19.44
N HIS A 88 -5.13 -46.69 -18.64
CA HIS A 88 -3.71 -46.42 -18.70
C HIS A 88 -2.93 -47.69 -18.37
N ASP A 89 -1.88 -47.92 -19.10
CA ASP A 89 -0.95 -49.05 -18.94
C ASP A 89 0.47 -48.49 -19.09
N GLY A 90 1.29 -48.60 -18.04
CA GLY A 90 2.61 -48.01 -18.07
C GLY A 90 3.52 -48.49 -16.96
N TRP A 91 4.77 -48.09 -17.05
CA TRP A 91 5.81 -48.43 -16.09
C TRP A 91 6.26 -47.24 -15.30
N PHE A 92 6.57 -47.46 -14.05
CA PHE A 92 7.09 -46.50 -13.10
C PHE A 92 8.42 -46.98 -12.51
N ARG A 93 9.30 -46.05 -12.21
CA ARG A 93 10.54 -46.25 -11.48
C ARG A 93 10.70 -45.18 -10.42
N ARG A 94 10.72 -45.60 -9.13
CA ARG A 94 10.84 -44.65 -8.00
C ARG A 94 9.80 -43.53 -8.04
N GLY A 95 8.56 -43.85 -8.33
CA GLY A 95 7.44 -42.91 -8.38
C GLY A 95 7.29 -42.12 -9.67
N GLU A 96 8.27 -42.15 -10.59
CA GLU A 96 8.23 -41.47 -11.86
C GLU A 96 7.86 -42.40 -13.02
N GLN A 97 7.13 -41.91 -14.01
CA GLN A 97 6.89 -42.68 -15.23
C GLN A 97 8.21 -42.96 -15.97
N ASP A 98 8.37 -44.22 -16.36
CA ASP A 98 9.57 -44.69 -17.07
C ASP A 98 9.16 -45.78 -18.09
N SER A 99 9.93 -45.90 -19.18
CA SER A 99 9.69 -46.89 -20.22
C SER A 99 8.36 -46.68 -20.98
N LEU A 100 7.78 -47.74 -21.54
CA LEU A 100 6.58 -47.68 -22.37
C LEU A 100 5.34 -47.29 -21.57
N MET A 101 4.49 -46.49 -22.21
CA MET A 101 3.18 -46.10 -21.72
C MET A 101 2.17 -46.14 -22.85
N GLN A 102 0.95 -46.60 -22.55
CA GLN A 102 -0.19 -46.56 -23.45
C GLN A 102 -1.44 -46.16 -22.67
N SER A 103 -2.20 -45.22 -23.22
CA SER A 103 -3.53 -44.85 -22.72
C SER A 103 -4.59 -45.24 -23.73
N TYR A 104 -5.80 -45.47 -23.25
CA TYR A 104 -6.92 -45.90 -24.07
C TYR A 104 -8.16 -45.05 -23.80
N TYR A 105 -9.02 -44.94 -24.80
CA TYR A 105 -10.36 -44.43 -24.63
C TYR A 105 -11.24 -45.43 -23.87
N ARG A 106 -12.38 -44.97 -23.36
CA ARG A 106 -13.36 -45.84 -22.66
C ARG A 106 -13.91 -46.99 -23.51
N SER A 107 -13.82 -46.87 -24.84
CA SER A 107 -14.10 -47.94 -25.80
C SER A 107 -13.07 -49.07 -25.83
N GLY A 108 -11.88 -48.84 -25.24
CA GLY A 108 -10.72 -49.74 -25.37
C GLY A 108 -9.83 -49.42 -26.58
N THR A 109 -10.20 -48.43 -27.41
CA THR A 109 -9.39 -47.93 -28.52
C THR A 109 -8.14 -47.21 -28.00
N PRO A 110 -6.94 -47.40 -28.57
CA PRO A 110 -5.76 -46.65 -28.20
C PRO A 110 -6.01 -45.15 -28.30
N MET A 111 -5.50 -44.37 -27.33
CA MET A 111 -5.57 -42.93 -27.28
C MET A 111 -4.18 -42.30 -27.54
N GLU A 112 -3.17 -42.82 -26.83
CA GLU A 112 -1.78 -42.38 -27.00
C GLU A 112 -0.82 -43.53 -26.62
N ARG A 113 0.36 -43.53 -27.21
CA ARG A 113 1.45 -44.45 -26.91
C ARG A 113 2.80 -43.78 -27.07
N GLY A 114 3.72 -44.03 -26.15
CA GLY A 114 5.08 -43.57 -26.21
C GLY A 114 5.92 -44.08 -25.06
N ALA A 115 7.10 -43.53 -24.91
CA ALA A 115 7.98 -43.87 -23.82
C ALA A 115 8.28 -42.65 -22.96
N TYR A 116 8.49 -42.91 -21.68
CA TYR A 116 9.03 -41.95 -20.73
C TYR A 116 10.41 -42.35 -20.26
N GLN A 117 11.22 -41.38 -19.94
CA GLN A 117 12.47 -41.55 -19.22
C GLN A 117 12.51 -40.52 -18.09
N ARG A 118 12.49 -41.00 -16.84
CA ARG A 118 12.46 -40.11 -15.65
C ARG A 118 11.34 -39.04 -15.71
N GLY A 119 10.12 -39.50 -16.00
CA GLY A 119 8.95 -38.61 -16.08
C GLY A 119 8.84 -37.73 -17.31
N ARG A 120 9.78 -37.79 -18.27
CA ARG A 120 9.79 -36.99 -19.49
C ARG A 120 9.55 -37.82 -20.74
N LYS A 121 8.77 -37.30 -21.68
CA LYS A 121 8.51 -37.95 -22.97
C LYS A 121 9.81 -38.16 -23.73
N GLN A 122 9.97 -39.37 -24.30
CA GLN A 122 11.16 -39.75 -25.06
C GLN A 122 10.78 -40.60 -26.29
N GLY A 123 11.48 -40.39 -27.40
CA GLY A 123 11.25 -41.17 -28.59
C GLY A 123 9.97 -40.81 -29.35
N LEU A 124 9.46 -41.76 -30.09
CA LEU A 124 8.26 -41.61 -30.91
C LEU A 124 7.01 -41.68 -30.01
N TRP A 125 6.14 -40.70 -30.16
CA TRP A 125 4.83 -40.65 -29.56
C TRP A 125 3.77 -40.65 -30.63
N GLU A 126 2.73 -41.50 -30.47
CA GLU A 126 1.64 -41.69 -31.40
C GLU A 126 0.31 -41.47 -30.69
N TYR A 127 -0.63 -40.82 -31.36
CA TYR A 127 -1.95 -40.46 -30.87
C TYR A 127 -3.02 -40.84 -31.88
N TRP A 128 -4.19 -41.23 -31.38
CA TRP A 128 -5.31 -41.67 -32.20
C TRP A 128 -6.59 -40.94 -31.83
N TYR A 129 -7.51 -40.87 -32.76
CA TYR A 129 -8.89 -40.48 -32.53
C TYR A 129 -9.66 -41.57 -31.81
N THR A 130 -10.85 -41.22 -31.26
CA THR A 130 -11.73 -42.18 -30.57
C THR A 130 -12.19 -43.37 -31.43
N ASP A 131 -12.18 -43.21 -32.74
CA ASP A 131 -12.50 -44.27 -33.72
C ASP A 131 -11.30 -45.12 -34.16
N GLY A 132 -10.11 -44.88 -33.57
CA GLY A 132 -8.88 -45.63 -33.81
C GLY A 132 -8.06 -45.16 -35.01
N ARG A 133 -8.52 -44.15 -35.76
CA ARG A 133 -7.70 -43.56 -36.82
C ARG A 133 -6.54 -42.76 -36.25
N PRO A 134 -5.38 -42.73 -36.91
CA PRO A 134 -4.26 -41.90 -36.46
C PRO A 134 -4.66 -40.42 -36.37
N TYR A 135 -4.16 -39.74 -35.34
CA TYR A 135 -4.34 -38.29 -35.12
C TYR A 135 -3.03 -37.56 -35.38
N MET A 136 -1.97 -37.91 -34.64
CA MET A 136 -0.66 -37.28 -34.84
C MET A 136 0.49 -38.17 -34.37
N ARG A 137 1.71 -37.88 -34.80
CA ARG A 137 2.96 -38.48 -34.32
C ARG A 137 3.96 -37.38 -34.03
N GLU A 138 4.68 -37.52 -32.92
CA GLU A 138 5.71 -36.62 -32.46
C GLU A 138 6.99 -37.35 -32.13
N GLN A 139 8.14 -36.71 -32.39
CA GLN A 139 9.45 -37.13 -31.88
C GLN A 139 9.81 -36.29 -30.68
N CYS A 140 9.88 -36.88 -29.53
CA CYS A 140 10.17 -36.21 -28.26
C CYS A 140 11.60 -36.49 -27.79
N ALA A 141 12.26 -35.47 -27.27
CA ALA A 141 13.53 -35.55 -26.58
C ALA A 141 13.52 -34.57 -25.42
N ASP A 142 13.49 -35.10 -24.21
CA ASP A 142 13.42 -34.33 -22.96
C ASP A 142 12.16 -33.43 -22.88
N THR A 143 12.31 -32.11 -23.06
CA THR A 143 11.21 -31.14 -22.99
C THR A 143 10.68 -30.70 -24.37
N LEU A 144 11.35 -31.11 -25.45
CA LEU A 144 11.00 -30.76 -26.80
C LEU A 144 10.37 -31.93 -27.54
N CYS A 145 9.17 -31.72 -28.11
CA CYS A 145 8.53 -32.64 -29.03
C CYS A 145 8.39 -31.97 -30.40
N LEU A 146 8.85 -32.62 -31.43
CA LEU A 146 8.70 -32.18 -32.82
C LEU A 146 7.55 -32.96 -33.48
N LEU A 147 6.54 -32.27 -33.98
CA LEU A 147 5.45 -32.88 -34.74
C LEU A 147 6.02 -33.49 -36.04
N LEU A 148 5.84 -34.78 -36.26
CA LEU A 148 6.21 -35.49 -37.47
C LEU A 148 5.06 -35.50 -38.48
N ASP A 149 3.91 -35.99 -38.03
CA ASP A 149 2.74 -36.22 -38.86
C ASP A 149 1.46 -35.85 -38.14
N ALA A 150 0.47 -35.38 -38.86
CA ALA A 150 -0.88 -35.23 -38.35
C ALA A 150 -1.90 -35.60 -39.44
N TRP A 151 -3.05 -36.13 -38.98
CA TRP A 151 -4.18 -36.49 -39.84
C TRP A 151 -5.45 -35.78 -39.34
N ASP A 152 -6.30 -35.42 -40.27
CA ASP A 152 -7.64 -34.93 -39.90
C ASP A 152 -8.62 -36.07 -39.63
N LYS A 153 -9.84 -35.69 -39.23
CA LYS A 153 -10.92 -36.69 -38.96
C LYS A 153 -11.37 -37.46 -40.24
N ALA A 154 -11.07 -37.00 -41.41
CA ALA A 154 -11.32 -37.74 -42.66
C ALA A 154 -10.21 -38.76 -42.98
N GLY A 155 -9.06 -38.68 -42.25
CA GLY A 155 -7.89 -39.51 -42.45
C GLY A 155 -6.89 -38.92 -43.45
N GLU A 156 -7.08 -37.66 -43.89
CA GLU A 156 -6.15 -36.99 -44.75
C GLU A 156 -4.92 -36.54 -43.93
N ARG A 157 -3.72 -36.79 -44.45
CA ARG A 157 -2.47 -36.39 -43.77
C ARG A 157 -2.22 -34.89 -43.99
N THR A 158 -2.52 -34.06 -42.98
CA THR A 158 -2.45 -32.60 -43.02
C THR A 158 -1.08 -32.05 -42.63
N VAL A 159 -0.26 -32.82 -41.89
CA VAL A 159 1.16 -32.58 -41.65
C VAL A 159 1.95 -33.80 -42.10
N LYS A 160 3.00 -33.58 -42.88
CA LYS A 160 3.90 -34.60 -43.42
C LYS A 160 5.34 -34.21 -43.16
N ASP A 161 6.10 -35.10 -42.48
CA ASP A 161 7.52 -34.88 -42.18
C ASP A 161 7.74 -33.50 -41.48
N GLY A 162 6.88 -33.16 -40.52
CA GLY A 162 6.92 -31.92 -39.79
C GLY A 162 6.41 -30.66 -40.51
N THR A 163 5.88 -30.79 -41.75
CA THR A 163 5.42 -29.64 -42.54
C THR A 163 3.95 -29.78 -42.91
N GLY A 164 3.16 -28.74 -42.70
CA GLY A 164 1.72 -28.72 -42.98
C GLY A 164 0.91 -27.97 -41.96
N THR A 165 -0.37 -28.34 -41.79
CA THR A 165 -1.29 -27.65 -40.90
C THR A 165 -1.94 -28.65 -39.92
N LEU A 166 -1.72 -28.44 -38.63
CA LEU A 166 -2.40 -29.17 -37.55
C LEU A 166 -3.70 -28.46 -37.19
N ARG A 167 -4.81 -29.23 -37.14
CA ARG A 167 -6.12 -28.75 -36.69
C ARG A 167 -6.53 -29.48 -35.42
N THR A 168 -7.07 -28.74 -34.45
CA THR A 168 -7.70 -29.30 -33.25
C THR A 168 -9.16 -28.90 -33.18
N TRP A 169 -9.97 -29.65 -32.45
CA TRP A 169 -11.41 -29.45 -32.35
C TRP A 169 -11.87 -29.48 -30.91
N TYR A 170 -12.90 -28.70 -30.61
CA TYR A 170 -13.68 -28.84 -29.38
C TYR A 170 -14.40 -30.19 -29.32
N ALA A 171 -14.83 -30.60 -28.13
CA ALA A 171 -15.65 -31.80 -27.95
C ALA A 171 -16.97 -31.76 -28.76
N SER A 172 -17.49 -30.54 -29.02
CA SER A 172 -18.66 -30.31 -29.90
C SER A 172 -18.41 -30.59 -31.38
N GLY A 173 -17.14 -30.78 -31.78
CA GLY A 173 -16.73 -30.93 -33.18
C GLY A 173 -16.44 -29.62 -33.91
N ALA A 174 -16.64 -28.46 -33.29
CA ALA A 174 -16.25 -27.17 -33.86
C ALA A 174 -14.71 -27.03 -33.90
N LEU A 175 -14.17 -26.36 -34.92
CA LEU A 175 -12.75 -26.07 -35.04
C LEU A 175 -12.29 -25.20 -33.87
N GLN A 176 -11.22 -25.63 -33.19
CA GLN A 176 -10.61 -24.90 -32.07
C GLN A 176 -9.36 -24.15 -32.51
N THR A 177 -8.37 -24.85 -33.09
CA THR A 177 -7.14 -24.23 -33.55
C THR A 177 -6.75 -24.73 -34.96
N GLU A 178 -6.07 -23.89 -35.67
CA GLU A 178 -5.35 -24.23 -36.92
C GLU A 178 -3.96 -23.61 -36.83
N THR A 179 -2.91 -24.44 -36.93
CA THR A 179 -1.52 -24.04 -36.75
C THR A 179 -0.66 -24.59 -37.85
N SER A 180 0.07 -23.74 -38.55
CA SER A 180 1.06 -24.14 -39.56
C SER A 180 2.35 -24.60 -38.89
N TYR A 181 2.93 -25.65 -39.43
CA TYR A 181 4.18 -26.27 -38.95
C TYR A 181 5.22 -26.33 -40.08
N VAL A 182 6.50 -26.13 -39.74
CA VAL A 182 7.66 -26.37 -40.61
C VAL A 182 8.76 -27.00 -39.75
N GLY A 183 9.28 -28.16 -40.17
CA GLY A 183 10.31 -28.88 -39.42
C GLY A 183 9.87 -29.34 -38.03
N GLY A 184 8.58 -29.62 -37.86
CA GLY A 184 8.00 -30.11 -36.60
C GLY A 184 7.73 -29.07 -35.55
N VAL A 185 7.98 -27.78 -35.80
CA VAL A 185 7.69 -26.67 -34.90
C VAL A 185 6.65 -25.73 -35.50
N PRO A 186 5.82 -25.06 -34.71
CA PRO A 186 4.91 -24.03 -35.18
C PRO A 186 5.67 -22.97 -35.99
N SER A 187 5.31 -22.79 -37.28
CA SER A 187 5.93 -21.79 -38.16
C SER A 187 4.97 -21.48 -39.30
N GLY A 188 4.56 -20.23 -39.43
CA GLY A 188 3.49 -19.75 -40.28
C GLY A 188 2.25 -19.35 -39.54
N SER A 189 1.08 -19.44 -40.18
CA SER A 189 -0.20 -18.93 -39.62
C SER A 189 -0.69 -19.69 -38.41
N TYR A 190 -1.32 -18.96 -37.51
CA TYR A 190 -2.07 -19.45 -36.35
C TYR A 190 -3.46 -18.84 -36.32
N ARG A 191 -4.46 -19.66 -36.08
CA ARG A 191 -5.84 -19.25 -35.81
C ARG A 191 -6.40 -20.06 -34.65
N GLU A 192 -7.07 -19.38 -33.71
CA GLU A 192 -7.88 -19.98 -32.65
C GLU A 192 -9.30 -19.43 -32.73
N GLN A 193 -10.30 -20.25 -32.48
CA GLN A 193 -11.70 -19.88 -32.52
C GLN A 193 -12.37 -20.17 -31.17
N TYR A 194 -13.42 -19.42 -30.87
CA TYR A 194 -14.37 -19.76 -29.82
C TYR A 194 -15.28 -20.94 -30.26
N PRO A 195 -15.93 -21.66 -29.33
CA PRO A 195 -16.83 -22.77 -29.69
C PRO A 195 -17.96 -22.38 -30.66
N ALA A 196 -18.36 -21.09 -30.68
CA ALA A 196 -19.35 -20.55 -31.61
C ALA A 196 -18.81 -20.26 -33.03
N GLY A 197 -17.47 -20.47 -33.25
CA GLY A 197 -16.84 -20.25 -34.54
C GLY A 197 -16.25 -18.86 -34.76
N ASN A 198 -16.53 -17.89 -33.88
CA ASN A 198 -15.91 -16.58 -33.95
C ASN A 198 -14.41 -16.67 -33.68
N PRO A 199 -13.56 -15.84 -34.33
CA PRO A 199 -12.13 -15.81 -34.04
C PRO A 199 -11.89 -15.44 -32.56
N LYS A 200 -10.91 -16.09 -31.94
CA LYS A 200 -10.41 -15.79 -30.59
C LYS A 200 -9.00 -15.20 -30.65
N ALA A 201 -8.13 -15.76 -31.50
CA ALA A 201 -6.80 -15.23 -31.74
C ALA A 201 -6.35 -15.56 -33.15
N THR A 202 -5.58 -14.65 -33.77
CA THR A 202 -4.89 -14.87 -35.03
C THR A 202 -3.48 -14.32 -34.96
N GLY A 203 -2.54 -14.95 -35.66
CA GLY A 203 -1.15 -14.50 -35.68
C GLY A 203 -0.27 -15.42 -36.46
N ALA A 204 1.02 -15.34 -36.25
CA ALA A 204 2.00 -16.23 -36.87
C ALA A 204 3.06 -16.67 -35.85
N TYR A 205 3.59 -17.85 -36.10
CA TYR A 205 4.78 -18.36 -35.42
C TYR A 205 5.97 -18.37 -36.39
N LEU A 206 7.17 -18.28 -35.82
CA LEU A 206 8.42 -18.50 -36.51
C LEU A 206 9.35 -19.33 -35.62
N GLY A 207 9.64 -20.58 -36.05
CA GLY A 207 10.49 -21.47 -35.26
C GLY A 207 9.98 -21.75 -33.84
N GLY A 208 8.66 -21.93 -33.68
CA GLY A 208 8.03 -22.26 -32.41
C GLY A 208 7.66 -21.07 -31.50
N VAL A 209 8.05 -19.84 -31.87
CA VAL A 209 7.77 -18.64 -31.07
C VAL A 209 6.86 -17.66 -31.82
N LYS A 210 6.08 -16.85 -31.13
CA LYS A 210 5.24 -15.81 -31.74
C LYS A 210 6.09 -14.84 -32.55
N HIS A 211 5.60 -14.44 -33.73
CA HIS A 211 6.27 -13.51 -34.63
C HIS A 211 5.25 -12.66 -35.38
N GLY A 212 5.58 -11.38 -35.65
CA GLY A 212 4.70 -10.45 -36.36
C GLY A 212 3.48 -10.03 -35.58
N ALA A 213 2.45 -9.62 -36.29
CA ALA A 213 1.20 -9.15 -35.68
C ALA A 213 0.36 -10.30 -35.11
N TRP A 214 -0.19 -10.09 -33.94
CA TRP A 214 -1.14 -10.96 -33.24
C TRP A 214 -2.38 -10.17 -32.88
N SER A 215 -3.55 -10.67 -33.27
CA SER A 215 -4.85 -10.08 -32.96
C SER A 215 -5.65 -11.02 -32.07
N TYR A 216 -6.30 -10.47 -31.06
CA TYR A 216 -7.17 -11.17 -30.13
C TYR A 216 -8.57 -10.56 -30.21
N PHE A 217 -9.59 -11.36 -30.00
CA PHE A 217 -10.96 -10.96 -30.21
C PHE A 217 -11.84 -11.32 -29.02
N PHE A 218 -12.83 -10.50 -28.74
CA PHE A 218 -13.92 -10.85 -27.84
C PHE A 218 -14.74 -12.01 -28.42
N SER A 219 -15.54 -12.67 -27.57
CA SER A 219 -16.38 -13.81 -28.00
C SER A 219 -17.45 -13.44 -29.04
N ASP A 220 -17.77 -12.16 -29.21
CA ASP A 220 -18.65 -11.64 -30.26
C ASP A 220 -17.94 -11.33 -31.59
N GLY A 221 -16.63 -11.63 -31.65
CA GLY A 221 -15.81 -11.44 -32.84
C GLY A 221 -15.23 -10.05 -33.02
N LYS A 222 -15.50 -9.11 -32.13
CA LYS A 222 -14.87 -7.78 -32.17
C LYS A 222 -13.44 -7.84 -31.70
N LEU A 223 -12.59 -7.02 -32.31
CA LEU A 223 -11.18 -6.89 -31.94
C LEU A 223 -11.06 -6.39 -30.49
N GLU A 224 -10.25 -7.07 -29.69
CA GLU A 224 -9.94 -6.74 -28.29
C GLU A 224 -8.55 -6.16 -28.15
N LYS A 225 -7.57 -6.82 -28.80
CA LYS A 225 -6.16 -6.46 -28.61
C LYS A 225 -5.33 -6.79 -29.85
N GLU A 226 -4.38 -5.93 -30.18
CA GLU A 226 -3.31 -6.18 -31.13
C GLU A 226 -1.95 -6.04 -30.48
N GLU A 227 -1.07 -6.98 -30.77
CA GLU A 227 0.30 -7.06 -30.28
C GLU A 227 1.24 -7.40 -31.42
N HIS A 228 2.47 -6.93 -31.34
CA HIS A 228 3.52 -7.34 -32.29
C HIS A 228 4.63 -8.06 -31.55
N TYR A 229 5.16 -9.09 -32.19
CA TYR A 229 6.21 -9.93 -31.62
C TYR A 229 7.41 -10.01 -32.55
N GLU A 230 8.60 -9.94 -31.97
CA GLU A 230 9.84 -10.32 -32.66
C GLU A 230 10.54 -11.39 -31.82
N ARG A 231 10.82 -12.56 -32.43
CA ARG A 231 11.48 -13.70 -31.76
C ARG A 231 10.85 -14.07 -30.42
N GLY A 232 9.53 -14.08 -30.35
CA GLY A 232 8.77 -14.45 -29.14
C GLY A 232 8.63 -13.37 -28.08
N ARG A 233 9.22 -12.17 -28.27
CA ARG A 233 9.11 -11.04 -27.37
C ARG A 233 8.21 -9.98 -27.97
N LEU A 234 7.45 -9.28 -27.12
CA LEU A 234 6.68 -8.10 -27.56
C LEU A 234 7.64 -7.06 -28.16
N HIS A 235 7.39 -6.65 -29.40
CA HIS A 235 8.22 -5.69 -30.12
C HIS A 235 7.41 -5.00 -31.21
N GLY A 236 7.21 -3.70 -31.09
CA GLY A 236 6.35 -2.94 -32.01
C GLY A 236 5.10 -2.41 -31.33
N PRO A 237 4.10 -1.96 -32.12
CA PRO A 237 2.89 -1.35 -31.61
C PRO A 237 2.04 -2.33 -30.79
N PHE A 238 1.35 -1.76 -29.82
CA PHE A 238 0.38 -2.40 -28.95
C PHE A 238 -0.91 -1.59 -28.92
N THR A 239 -2.04 -2.26 -29.06
CA THR A 239 -3.36 -1.64 -28.92
C THR A 239 -4.28 -2.56 -28.11
N LEU A 240 -4.91 -2.03 -27.08
CA LEU A 240 -6.02 -2.65 -26.38
C LEU A 240 -7.27 -1.83 -26.64
N LEU A 241 -8.38 -2.50 -26.94
CA LEU A 241 -9.64 -1.86 -27.30
C LEU A 241 -10.72 -2.16 -26.26
N PHE A 242 -11.61 -1.22 -26.06
CA PHE A 242 -12.90 -1.50 -25.44
C PHE A 242 -13.79 -2.31 -26.40
N ARG A 243 -14.79 -2.99 -25.86
CA ARG A 243 -15.78 -3.73 -26.68
C ARG A 243 -16.56 -2.84 -27.66
N SER A 244 -16.57 -1.53 -27.43
CA SER A 244 -17.09 -0.53 -28.39
C SER A 244 -16.24 -0.42 -29.67
N GLY A 245 -15.00 -0.91 -29.65
CA GLY A 245 -14.01 -0.74 -30.69
C GLY A 245 -13.09 0.49 -30.50
N GLN A 246 -13.35 1.28 -29.46
CA GLN A 246 -12.53 2.44 -29.11
C GLN A 246 -11.23 2.01 -28.44
N ALA A 247 -10.14 2.72 -28.72
CA ALA A 247 -8.87 2.47 -28.04
C ALA A 247 -9.04 2.69 -26.52
N ASN A 248 -8.50 1.74 -25.73
CA ASN A 248 -8.33 1.84 -24.29
C ASN A 248 -6.87 2.19 -23.96
N ILE A 249 -5.94 1.42 -24.55
CA ILE A 249 -4.50 1.62 -24.35
C ILE A 249 -3.82 1.50 -25.70
N THR A 250 -2.94 2.44 -26.00
CA THR A 250 -2.02 2.35 -27.13
C THR A 250 -0.59 2.60 -26.65
N GLY A 251 0.36 1.92 -27.26
CA GLY A 251 1.76 2.07 -26.90
C GLY A 251 2.68 1.31 -27.82
N HIS A 252 3.90 1.16 -27.39
CA HIS A 252 4.93 0.47 -28.15
C HIS A 252 5.81 -0.35 -27.21
N TYR A 253 6.15 -1.56 -27.61
CA TYR A 253 7.12 -2.40 -26.92
C TYR A 253 8.43 -2.49 -27.69
N ARG A 254 9.55 -2.61 -26.98
CA ARG A 254 10.86 -2.95 -27.51
C ARG A 254 11.45 -4.07 -26.65
N ASP A 255 11.71 -5.22 -27.26
CA ASP A 255 12.30 -6.40 -26.61
C ASP A 255 11.55 -6.87 -25.34
N GLY A 256 10.22 -6.74 -25.34
CA GLY A 256 9.35 -7.14 -24.23
C GLY A 256 9.08 -6.05 -23.20
N LEU A 257 9.73 -4.89 -23.30
CA LEU A 257 9.60 -3.77 -22.38
C LEU A 257 8.83 -2.61 -23.03
N LYS A 258 8.04 -1.88 -22.23
CA LYS A 258 7.39 -0.63 -22.71
C LYS A 258 8.44 0.38 -23.13
N ASP A 259 8.20 1.00 -24.28
CA ASP A 259 9.07 2.02 -24.89
C ASP A 259 8.22 3.10 -25.54
N SER A 260 8.78 4.28 -25.76
CA SER A 260 8.10 5.39 -26.44
C SER A 260 6.83 5.87 -25.73
N LEU A 261 5.91 6.51 -26.47
CA LEU A 261 4.67 7.07 -25.94
C LEU A 261 3.63 5.99 -25.67
N TRP A 262 3.01 6.05 -24.50
CA TRP A 262 1.83 5.28 -24.10
C TRP A 262 0.67 6.22 -23.79
N VAL A 263 -0.52 5.83 -24.24
CA VAL A 263 -1.76 6.61 -24.06
C VAL A 263 -2.84 5.68 -23.52
N TRP A 264 -3.53 6.13 -22.50
CA TRP A 264 -4.73 5.52 -21.94
C TRP A 264 -5.91 6.43 -22.18
N THR A 265 -7.03 5.85 -22.56
CA THR A 265 -8.26 6.58 -22.81
C THR A 265 -9.44 5.90 -22.08
N THR A 266 -10.44 6.68 -21.74
CA THR A 266 -11.70 6.18 -21.17
C THR A 266 -12.55 5.50 -22.25
N SER A 267 -13.59 4.78 -21.85
CA SER A 267 -14.54 4.15 -22.77
C SER A 267 -15.31 5.14 -23.65
N THR A 268 -15.31 6.42 -23.29
CA THR A 268 -15.88 7.53 -24.07
C THR A 268 -14.87 8.16 -25.04
N GLY A 269 -13.59 7.72 -24.99
CA GLY A 269 -12.50 8.22 -25.82
C GLY A 269 -11.81 9.47 -25.30
N GLN A 270 -12.14 9.90 -24.10
CA GLN A 270 -11.41 10.99 -23.45
C GLN A 270 -10.05 10.48 -22.98
N PRO A 271 -8.99 11.29 -23.05
CA PRO A 271 -7.71 10.93 -22.47
C PRO A 271 -7.87 10.73 -20.93
N ASP A 272 -7.19 9.73 -20.40
CA ASP A 272 -7.06 9.44 -18.96
C ASP A 272 -5.64 9.78 -18.49
N MET A 273 -4.65 9.19 -19.16
CA MET A 273 -3.24 9.54 -18.95
C MET A 273 -2.40 9.25 -20.19
N GLN A 274 -1.27 9.95 -20.29
CA GLN A 274 -0.26 9.64 -21.30
C GLN A 274 1.14 9.99 -20.83
N GLY A 275 2.13 9.27 -21.35
CA GLY A 275 3.52 9.56 -21.09
C GLY A 275 4.49 8.60 -21.74
N GLY A 276 5.75 8.94 -21.69
CA GLY A 276 6.81 8.15 -22.27
C GLY A 276 7.32 7.04 -21.35
N PHE A 277 7.75 5.94 -21.98
CA PHE A 277 8.53 4.91 -21.32
C PHE A 277 9.87 4.72 -22.04
N ALA A 278 10.87 4.31 -21.29
CA ALA A 278 12.14 3.79 -21.79
C ALA A 278 12.48 2.55 -20.94
N ALA A 279 12.43 1.36 -21.56
CA ALA A 279 12.66 0.07 -20.89
C ALA A 279 11.81 -0.09 -19.61
N ASP A 280 10.48 0.02 -19.74
CA ASP A 280 9.46 -0.04 -18.67
C ASP A 280 9.48 1.10 -17.64
N LYS A 281 10.44 2.03 -17.72
CA LYS A 281 10.54 3.16 -16.80
C LYS A 281 9.91 4.41 -17.39
N ARG A 282 9.07 5.09 -16.62
CA ARG A 282 8.48 6.38 -17.03
C ARG A 282 9.59 7.39 -17.30
N THR A 283 9.45 8.12 -18.42
CA THR A 283 10.39 9.16 -18.84
C THR A 283 9.66 10.26 -19.60
N GLY A 284 10.25 11.44 -19.67
CA GLY A 284 9.68 12.58 -20.38
C GLY A 284 8.41 13.13 -19.74
N VAL A 285 7.64 13.88 -20.54
CA VAL A 285 6.43 14.53 -20.06
C VAL A 285 5.30 13.55 -19.88
N TRP A 286 4.69 13.59 -18.70
CA TRP A 286 3.48 12.86 -18.35
C TRP A 286 2.32 13.82 -18.14
N LYS A 287 1.11 13.41 -18.57
CA LYS A 287 -0.14 14.15 -18.43
C LYS A 287 -1.21 13.21 -17.89
N TYR A 288 -2.02 13.72 -16.99
CA TYR A 288 -3.15 13.02 -16.39
C TYR A 288 -4.40 13.90 -16.51
N TRP A 289 -5.56 13.30 -16.70
CA TRP A 289 -6.81 14.03 -16.86
C TRP A 289 -7.85 13.58 -15.86
N TYR A 290 -8.76 14.45 -15.53
CA TYR A 290 -9.98 14.13 -14.82
C TYR A 290 -11.01 13.49 -15.77
N PRO A 291 -12.03 12.76 -15.23
CA PRO A 291 -13.09 12.17 -16.06
C PRO A 291 -13.87 13.17 -16.91
N ASN A 292 -13.92 14.45 -16.50
CA ASN A 292 -14.54 15.53 -17.28
C ASN A 292 -13.70 16.02 -18.47
N GLY A 293 -12.47 15.45 -18.65
CA GLY A 293 -11.55 15.81 -19.74
C GLY A 293 -10.61 16.97 -19.43
N GLN A 294 -10.72 17.59 -18.26
CA GLN A 294 -9.78 18.63 -17.82
C GLN A 294 -8.45 18.00 -17.39
N LEU A 295 -7.33 18.68 -17.68
CA LEU A 295 -6.01 18.27 -17.25
C LEU A 295 -5.95 18.31 -15.70
N SER A 296 -5.59 17.20 -15.06
CA SER A 296 -5.45 17.12 -13.60
C SER A 296 -4.03 17.38 -13.14
N SER A 297 -3.03 16.89 -13.91
CA SER A 297 -1.63 17.18 -13.62
C SER A 297 -0.73 16.94 -14.83
N THR A 298 0.43 17.60 -14.82
CA THR A 298 1.49 17.37 -15.79
C THR A 298 2.85 17.62 -15.15
N GLY A 299 3.85 16.86 -15.57
CA GLY A 299 5.21 16.98 -15.12
C GLY A 299 6.14 16.06 -15.87
N ILE A 300 7.36 15.97 -15.44
CA ILE A 300 8.41 15.18 -16.09
C ILE A 300 8.79 14.02 -15.17
N TYR A 301 8.98 12.83 -15.76
CA TYR A 301 9.65 11.72 -15.11
C TYR A 301 11.02 11.48 -15.72
N ALA A 302 11.97 11.10 -14.87
CA ALA A 302 13.26 10.55 -15.25
C ALA A 302 13.44 9.22 -14.51
N SER A 303 13.35 8.08 -15.23
CA SER A 303 13.46 6.73 -14.67
C SER A 303 12.55 6.50 -13.45
N ASP A 304 11.24 6.74 -13.63
CA ASP A 304 10.16 6.62 -12.63
C ASP A 304 10.16 7.65 -11.50
N ARG A 305 11.09 8.60 -11.47
CA ARG A 305 11.14 9.66 -10.46
C ARG A 305 10.65 10.97 -11.07
N GLU A 306 9.86 11.72 -10.29
CA GLU A 306 9.48 13.08 -10.69
C GLU A 306 10.73 13.94 -10.83
N GLU A 307 10.77 14.76 -11.89
CA GLU A 307 11.88 15.66 -12.22
C GLU A 307 11.35 16.99 -12.75
N GLY A 308 12.04 18.08 -12.45
CA GLY A 308 11.67 19.42 -12.92
C GLY A 308 10.30 19.87 -12.43
N ASP A 309 9.65 20.74 -13.21
CA ASP A 309 8.40 21.37 -12.83
C ASP A 309 7.20 20.41 -12.96
N TRP A 310 6.37 20.39 -11.89
CA TRP A 310 5.09 19.71 -11.84
C TRP A 310 3.97 20.71 -11.57
N VAL A 311 2.88 20.57 -12.31
CA VAL A 311 1.69 21.40 -12.20
C VAL A 311 0.47 20.50 -12.00
N TYR A 312 -0.36 20.86 -11.05
CA TYR A 312 -1.61 20.19 -10.71
C TYR A 312 -2.76 21.18 -10.80
N PHE A 313 -3.91 20.71 -11.22
CA PHE A 313 -5.11 21.51 -11.44
C PHE A 313 -6.29 20.98 -10.63
N TYR A 314 -7.26 21.80 -10.34
CA TYR A 314 -8.59 21.42 -9.90
C TYR A 314 -9.43 20.92 -11.09
N GLU A 315 -10.54 20.23 -10.82
CA GLU A 315 -11.47 19.75 -11.87
C GLU A 315 -12.04 20.89 -12.74
N GLY A 316 -12.13 22.09 -12.20
CA GLY A 316 -12.52 23.31 -12.92
C GLY A 316 -11.42 23.87 -13.82
N GLY A 317 -10.19 23.29 -13.80
CA GLY A 317 -9.06 23.72 -14.62
C GLY A 317 -8.18 24.80 -13.99
N GLN A 318 -8.54 25.32 -12.81
CA GLN A 318 -7.70 26.28 -12.07
C GLN A 318 -6.47 25.56 -11.49
N PHE A 319 -5.39 26.31 -11.26
CA PHE A 319 -4.22 25.77 -10.58
C PHE A 319 -4.57 25.31 -9.17
N TRP A 320 -4.16 24.09 -8.80
CA TRP A 320 -4.20 23.61 -7.43
C TRP A 320 -2.85 23.79 -6.74
N LYS A 321 -1.79 23.22 -7.32
CA LYS A 321 -0.42 23.37 -6.80
C LYS A 321 0.60 23.27 -7.92
N LYS A 322 1.76 23.91 -7.71
CA LYS A 322 2.88 23.90 -8.65
C LYS A 322 4.19 23.89 -7.86
N GLY A 323 5.19 23.18 -8.35
CA GLY A 323 6.54 23.20 -7.78
C GLY A 323 7.48 22.23 -8.48
N GLY A 324 8.72 22.21 -8.05
CA GLY A 324 9.75 21.40 -8.65
C GLY A 324 10.07 20.14 -7.87
N PHE A 325 10.55 19.13 -8.59
CA PHE A 325 11.16 17.92 -8.04
C PHE A 325 12.58 17.74 -8.59
N VAL A 326 13.43 17.14 -7.77
CA VAL A 326 14.72 16.61 -8.17
C VAL A 326 14.79 15.17 -7.67
N ALA A 327 14.92 14.22 -8.59
CA ALA A 327 14.97 12.78 -8.31
C ALA A 327 13.81 12.28 -7.40
N GLY A 328 12.59 12.80 -7.57
CA GLY A 328 11.39 12.44 -6.81
C GLY A 328 11.22 13.18 -5.49
N VAL A 329 12.12 14.13 -5.18
CA VAL A 329 12.11 14.90 -3.92
C VAL A 329 11.73 16.34 -4.23
N LYS A 330 10.78 16.94 -3.48
CA LYS A 330 10.38 18.34 -3.65
C LYS A 330 11.58 19.27 -3.49
N GLN A 331 11.72 20.21 -4.42
CA GLN A 331 12.81 21.19 -4.44
C GLN A 331 12.30 22.54 -4.96
N GLY A 332 12.86 23.64 -4.45
CA GLY A 332 12.52 24.98 -4.89
C GLY A 332 11.16 25.46 -4.39
N VAL A 333 10.65 26.52 -4.99
CA VAL A 333 9.40 27.16 -4.54
C VAL A 333 8.18 26.33 -4.95
N TRP A 334 7.33 26.05 -3.97
CA TRP A 334 6.03 25.44 -4.17
C TRP A 334 4.92 26.43 -3.86
N THR A 335 3.97 26.54 -4.77
CA THR A 335 2.79 27.39 -4.62
C THR A 335 1.54 26.52 -4.66
N THR A 336 0.60 26.79 -3.77
CA THR A 336 -0.72 26.18 -3.73
C THR A 336 -1.78 27.28 -3.84
N TRP A 337 -2.89 26.99 -4.51
CA TRP A 337 -3.99 27.91 -4.71
C TRP A 337 -5.30 27.34 -4.15
N TYR A 338 -6.21 28.22 -3.80
CA TYR A 338 -7.63 27.91 -3.62
C TYR A 338 -8.27 27.60 -4.97
N GLU A 339 -9.42 26.92 -4.96
CA GLU A 339 -10.18 26.64 -6.18
C GLU A 339 -10.69 27.94 -6.86
N SER A 340 -10.89 29.01 -6.09
CA SER A 340 -11.18 30.36 -6.59
C SER A 340 -10.05 30.99 -7.42
N GLY A 341 -8.85 30.35 -7.44
CA GLY A 341 -7.67 30.83 -8.15
C GLY A 341 -6.77 31.77 -7.34
N GLN A 342 -7.16 32.15 -6.11
CA GLN A 342 -6.31 32.91 -5.21
C GLN A 342 -5.20 32.03 -4.61
N LYS A 343 -4.01 32.58 -4.38
CA LYS A 343 -2.94 31.86 -3.69
C LYS A 343 -3.38 31.47 -2.29
N LEU A 344 -3.11 30.20 -1.90
CA LEU A 344 -3.29 29.70 -0.54
C LEU A 344 -1.99 29.80 0.26
N GLN A 345 -0.89 29.29 -0.31
CA GLN A 345 0.42 29.33 0.33
C GLN A 345 1.55 29.20 -0.68
N GLU A 346 2.71 29.73 -0.31
CA GLU A 346 3.92 29.68 -1.13
C GLU A 346 5.16 29.63 -0.24
N GLY A 347 6.10 28.78 -0.59
CA GLY A 347 7.38 28.72 0.10
C GLY A 347 8.30 27.65 -0.48
N PRO A 348 9.60 27.72 -0.15
CA PRO A 348 10.59 26.79 -0.69
C PRO A 348 10.63 25.46 0.07
N TYR A 349 10.93 24.40 -0.68
CA TYR A 349 11.38 23.12 -0.18
C TYR A 349 12.85 22.92 -0.52
N VAL A 350 13.59 22.33 0.41
CA VAL A 350 14.96 21.85 0.21
C VAL A 350 15.00 20.39 0.67
N ASN A 351 15.38 19.51 -0.24
CA ASN A 351 15.42 18.06 0.03
C ASN A 351 14.10 17.50 0.63
N GLY A 352 12.97 18.00 0.14
CA GLY A 352 11.63 17.51 0.52
C GLY A 352 11.06 18.12 1.81
N VAL A 353 11.81 18.96 2.53
CA VAL A 353 11.35 19.63 3.75
C VAL A 353 11.17 21.12 3.51
N SER A 354 10.23 21.75 4.22
CA SER A 354 10.02 23.20 4.16
C SER A 354 11.24 23.92 4.72
N GLU A 355 11.71 24.95 3.99
CA GLU A 355 12.90 25.73 4.35
C GLU A 355 12.68 27.20 4.00
N GLY A 356 13.32 28.11 4.75
CA GLY A 356 13.23 29.55 4.44
C GLY A 356 11.85 30.16 4.67
N GLN A 357 11.54 31.22 3.94
CA GLN A 357 10.33 32.02 4.17
C GLN A 357 9.12 31.43 3.47
N TRP A 358 8.03 31.25 4.23
CA TRP A 358 6.72 30.82 3.78
C TRP A 358 5.69 31.93 3.99
N THR A 359 4.76 32.03 3.07
CA THR A 359 3.64 32.98 3.13
C THR A 359 2.35 32.22 2.82
N SER A 360 1.30 32.48 3.59
CA SER A 360 -0.06 32.04 3.31
C SER A 360 -1.02 33.21 3.15
N TRP A 361 -2.12 32.97 2.46
CA TRP A 361 -3.14 33.98 2.18
C TRP A 361 -4.52 33.46 2.50
N PHE A 362 -5.43 34.30 2.85
CA PHE A 362 -6.85 34.06 2.85
C PHE A 362 -7.40 33.98 1.42
N GLU A 363 -8.56 33.39 1.26
CA GLU A 363 -9.21 33.26 -0.05
C GLU A 363 -9.57 34.64 -0.67
N ASN A 364 -9.73 35.69 0.14
CA ASN A 364 -9.89 37.07 -0.34
C ASN A 364 -8.59 37.69 -0.87
N GLY A 365 -7.49 36.94 -0.92
CA GLY A 365 -6.19 37.35 -1.43
C GLY A 365 -5.32 38.15 -0.44
N ARG A 366 -5.81 38.46 0.76
CA ARG A 366 -5.01 39.12 1.80
C ARG A 366 -4.09 38.11 2.48
N MET A 367 -2.92 38.58 2.92
CA MET A 367 -1.93 37.80 3.64
C MET A 367 -2.54 37.30 4.95
N LYS A 368 -2.33 36.00 5.25
CA LYS A 368 -2.78 35.35 6.46
C LYS A 368 -1.62 35.14 7.44
N ASP A 369 -0.55 34.50 6.98
CA ASP A 369 0.62 34.23 7.79
C ASP A 369 1.89 34.36 6.97
N GLN A 370 2.97 34.80 7.61
CA GLN A 370 4.30 34.84 7.01
C GLN A 370 5.35 34.50 8.07
N GLY A 371 6.27 33.61 7.75
CA GLY A 371 7.36 33.26 8.66
C GLY A 371 8.30 32.22 8.08
N GLY A 372 9.25 31.80 8.88
CA GLY A 372 10.34 30.94 8.47
C GLY A 372 10.13 29.47 8.86
N PHE A 373 10.69 28.58 8.05
CA PHE A 373 10.95 27.18 8.39
C PHE A 373 12.44 26.93 8.33
N ALA A 374 12.92 26.09 9.24
CA ALA A 374 14.27 25.55 9.23
C ALA A 374 14.20 24.02 9.42
N ALA A 375 14.72 23.26 8.48
CA ALA A 375 14.68 21.79 8.47
C ALA A 375 13.26 21.22 8.71
N GLY A 376 12.24 21.85 8.11
CA GLY A 376 10.83 21.43 8.20
C GLY A 376 10.09 21.88 9.45
N ARG A 377 10.76 22.63 10.36
CA ARG A 377 10.17 23.12 11.61
C ARG A 377 9.93 24.63 11.53
N ILE A 378 8.87 25.08 12.16
CA ILE A 378 8.57 26.51 12.31
C ILE A 378 9.72 27.18 13.10
N SER A 379 10.32 28.25 12.53
CA SER A 379 11.48 28.93 13.11
C SER A 379 11.52 30.41 12.71
N GLY A 380 12.16 31.21 13.54
CA GLY A 380 12.31 32.67 13.29
C GLY A 380 11.04 33.46 13.54
N LEU A 381 11.02 34.68 13.04
CA LEU A 381 9.91 35.63 13.23
C LEU A 381 8.72 35.24 12.36
N TRP A 382 7.55 35.13 12.97
CA TRP A 382 6.26 34.91 12.32
C TRP A 382 5.31 36.04 12.58
N LYS A 383 4.54 36.40 11.57
CA LYS A 383 3.47 37.39 11.63
C LYS A 383 2.21 36.78 11.06
N GLY A 384 1.09 37.09 11.70
CA GLY A 384 -0.24 36.70 11.23
C GLY A 384 -1.15 37.92 11.14
N TRP A 385 -2.17 37.82 10.28
CA TRP A 385 -3.14 38.88 10.01
C TRP A 385 -4.55 38.31 10.04
N TYR A 386 -5.49 39.15 10.41
CA TYR A 386 -6.92 38.90 10.25
C TYR A 386 -7.36 39.01 8.78
N PRO A 387 -8.54 38.45 8.41
CA PRO A 387 -9.04 38.55 7.04
C PRO A 387 -9.28 39.96 6.50
N ASP A 388 -9.40 40.95 7.37
CA ASP A 388 -9.49 42.38 7.02
C ASP A 388 -8.13 43.04 6.74
N GLY A 389 -7.03 42.31 7.05
CA GLY A 389 -5.64 42.74 6.85
C GLY A 389 -5.00 43.40 8.06
N GLN A 390 -5.72 43.52 9.20
CA GLN A 390 -5.11 43.98 10.45
C GLN A 390 -4.16 42.91 10.98
N GLN A 391 -3.05 43.33 11.59
CA GLN A 391 -2.10 42.38 12.20
C GLN A 391 -2.77 41.67 13.40
N GLU A 392 -2.66 40.35 13.47
CA GLU A 392 -3.21 39.51 14.55
C GLU A 392 -2.14 39.13 15.58
N TYR A 393 -0.98 38.74 15.08
CA TYR A 393 0.14 38.37 15.95
C TYR A 393 1.50 38.60 15.30
N GLU A 394 2.50 38.74 16.16
CA GLU A 394 3.92 38.71 15.80
C GLU A 394 4.72 38.07 16.92
N GLY A 395 5.61 37.15 16.57
CA GLY A 395 6.47 36.53 17.55
C GLY A 395 7.42 35.50 16.93
N SER A 396 8.41 35.12 17.69
CA SER A 396 9.44 34.21 17.23
C SER A 396 9.11 32.76 17.61
N TRP A 397 9.54 31.85 16.77
CA TRP A 397 9.49 30.42 16.97
C TRP A 397 10.88 29.82 16.93
N LYS A 398 11.08 28.77 17.69
CA LYS A 398 12.28 27.95 17.68
C LYS A 398 11.86 26.50 17.77
N ASP A 399 12.16 25.71 16.73
CA ASP A 399 11.85 24.27 16.66
C ASP A 399 10.38 23.94 16.99
N ASP A 400 9.42 24.63 16.33
CA ASP A 400 7.97 24.51 16.52
C ASP A 400 7.43 25.02 17.87
N LEU A 401 8.26 25.61 18.71
CA LEU A 401 7.86 26.19 19.99
C LEU A 401 7.94 27.72 19.92
N LYS A 402 6.96 28.42 20.53
CA LYS A 402 7.02 29.86 20.71
C LYS A 402 8.22 30.21 21.60
N ASP A 403 9.05 31.15 21.14
CA ASP A 403 10.26 31.59 21.85
C ASP A 403 10.50 33.07 21.62
N GLY A 404 10.92 33.80 22.67
CA GLY A 404 11.13 35.25 22.57
C GLY A 404 9.89 36.09 22.79
N ALA A 405 9.95 37.34 22.34
CA ALA A 405 8.88 38.31 22.48
C ALA A 405 7.69 38.01 21.55
N TRP A 406 6.49 38.13 22.07
CA TRP A 406 5.24 37.92 21.35
C TRP A 406 4.30 39.09 21.59
N LYS A 407 3.57 39.47 20.50
CA LYS A 407 2.51 40.46 20.52
C LYS A 407 1.29 39.92 19.79
N PHE A 408 0.12 40.24 20.33
CA PHE A 408 -1.18 39.87 19.75
C PHE A 408 -2.03 41.15 19.67
N TRP A 409 -2.80 41.31 18.64
CA TRP A 409 -3.68 42.45 18.43
C TRP A 409 -5.12 42.01 18.27
N TYR A 410 -6.04 42.90 18.55
CA TYR A 410 -7.45 42.76 18.18
C TYR A 410 -7.66 43.15 16.71
N GLU A 411 -8.80 42.77 16.14
CA GLU A 411 -9.20 43.12 14.75
C GLU A 411 -9.24 44.65 14.55
N ASN A 412 -9.52 45.45 15.59
CA ASN A 412 -9.46 46.93 15.54
C ASN A 412 -8.03 47.52 15.56
N GLY A 413 -7.00 46.66 15.50
CA GLY A 413 -5.59 47.06 15.47
C GLY A 413 -5.00 47.46 16.82
N LYS A 414 -5.79 47.44 17.93
CA LYS A 414 -5.26 47.68 19.27
C LYS A 414 -4.54 46.46 19.81
N LEU A 415 -3.46 46.70 20.56
CA LEU A 415 -2.72 45.65 21.23
C LEU A 415 -3.65 44.87 22.20
N LYS A 416 -3.64 43.57 22.12
CA LYS A 416 -4.45 42.63 22.95
C LYS A 416 -3.64 42.10 24.11
N GLU A 417 -2.47 41.57 23.82
CA GLU A 417 -1.51 41.15 24.83
C GLU A 417 -0.09 41.11 24.28
N GLU A 418 0.86 41.30 25.17
CA GLU A 418 2.29 41.14 24.85
C GLU A 418 3.04 40.51 26.00
N GLY A 419 4.09 39.77 25.68
CA GLY A 419 4.94 39.14 26.66
C GLY A 419 6.04 38.30 26.03
N TYR A 420 6.54 37.38 26.79
CA TYR A 420 7.68 36.55 26.40
C TYR A 420 7.35 35.06 26.56
N TYR A 421 7.77 34.27 25.59
CA TYR A 421 7.76 32.80 25.65
C TYR A 421 9.19 32.26 25.75
N ALA A 422 9.36 31.18 26.52
CA ALA A 422 10.56 30.36 26.54
C ALA A 422 10.13 28.89 26.40
N ASP A 423 10.65 28.20 25.42
CA ASP A 423 10.33 26.80 25.13
C ASP A 423 8.81 26.52 25.10
N GLY A 424 8.04 27.38 24.46
CA GLY A 424 6.59 27.27 24.30
C GLY A 424 5.75 27.67 25.51
N LYS A 425 6.38 28.07 26.62
CA LYS A 425 5.70 28.47 27.87
C LYS A 425 5.82 29.97 28.10
N ARG A 426 4.74 30.59 28.61
CA ARG A 426 4.82 32.00 29.03
C ARG A 426 5.87 32.17 30.12
N GLY A 427 6.72 33.19 29.96
CA GLY A 427 7.76 33.58 30.91
C GLY A 427 7.88 35.09 31.02
N GLY A 428 8.48 35.61 32.09
CA GLY A 428 8.68 37.03 32.29
C GLY A 428 7.38 37.82 32.37
N ARG A 429 7.49 39.16 32.09
CA ARG A 429 6.35 40.08 32.19
C ARG A 429 5.37 39.89 31.04
N TRP A 430 4.08 39.86 31.34
CA TRP A 430 2.94 39.87 30.42
C TRP A 430 2.00 41.02 30.74
N VAL A 431 1.47 41.64 29.69
CA VAL A 431 0.45 42.67 29.80
C VAL A 431 -0.68 42.33 28.85
N ALA A 432 -1.91 42.36 29.35
CA ALA A 432 -3.12 42.23 28.56
C ALA A 432 -3.88 43.57 28.55
N TYR A 433 -4.50 43.86 27.41
CA TYR A 433 -5.19 45.13 27.14
C TYR A 433 -6.63 44.84 26.72
N ASN A 434 -7.52 45.81 26.91
CA ASN A 434 -8.87 45.82 26.35
C ASN A 434 -8.90 46.33 24.90
N THR A 435 -10.08 46.29 24.27
CA THR A 435 -10.27 46.75 22.88
C THR A 435 -10.08 48.26 22.70
N ALA A 436 -10.04 49.06 23.78
CA ALA A 436 -9.66 50.49 23.73
C ALA A 436 -8.14 50.69 23.80
N GLY A 437 -7.37 49.63 24.10
CA GLY A 437 -5.92 49.66 24.25
C GLY A 437 -5.45 50.01 25.68
N LEU A 438 -6.34 49.94 26.67
CA LEU A 438 -6.00 50.16 28.07
C LEU A 438 -5.66 48.82 28.73
N PRO A 439 -4.69 48.78 29.69
CA PRO A 439 -4.31 47.56 30.35
C PRO A 439 -5.48 47.02 31.20
N ILE A 440 -5.70 45.73 31.20
CA ILE A 440 -6.65 45.01 32.04
C ILE A 440 -5.95 44.11 33.06
N SER A 441 -4.74 43.64 32.74
CA SER A 441 -3.91 42.90 33.68
C SER A 441 -2.45 42.95 33.29
N GLU A 442 -1.55 42.96 34.27
CA GLU A 442 -0.12 42.74 34.07
C GLU A 442 0.49 41.95 35.20
N GLY A 443 1.49 41.14 34.89
CA GLY A 443 2.18 40.33 35.89
C GLY A 443 3.30 39.51 35.27
N THR A 444 3.82 38.59 36.03
CA THR A 444 4.94 37.73 35.65
C THR A 444 4.51 36.28 35.56
N TYR A 445 5.00 35.56 34.54
CA TYR A 445 4.93 34.12 34.41
C TYR A 445 6.29 33.48 34.67
N LEU A 446 6.28 32.30 35.29
CA LEU A 446 7.43 31.43 35.44
C LEU A 446 7.00 30.03 34.97
N ASN A 447 7.67 29.47 33.96
CA ASN A 447 7.34 28.16 33.40
C ASN A 447 5.85 27.97 33.01
N GLY A 448 5.21 29.04 32.52
CA GLY A 448 3.81 29.03 32.11
C GLY A 448 2.80 29.32 33.23
N MET A 449 3.24 29.47 34.47
CA MET A 449 2.36 29.74 35.62
C MET A 449 2.50 31.19 36.09
N PRO A 450 1.37 31.91 36.37
CA PRO A 450 1.41 33.23 36.97
C PRO A 450 2.12 33.19 38.32
N THR A 451 3.04 34.15 38.54
CA THR A 451 3.80 34.24 39.80
C THR A 451 4.13 35.69 40.13
N GLY A 452 4.50 35.94 41.36
CA GLY A 452 4.83 37.30 41.83
C GLY A 452 3.62 38.22 41.83
N ARG A 453 3.90 39.53 41.65
CA ARG A 453 2.89 40.58 41.74
C ARG A 453 2.11 40.74 40.45
N TRP A 454 0.76 40.64 40.52
CA TRP A 454 -0.19 40.83 39.43
C TRP A 454 -1.07 42.06 39.72
N SER A 455 -1.18 42.96 38.73
CA SER A 455 -2.09 44.09 38.75
C SER A 455 -3.28 43.82 37.83
N TYR A 456 -4.47 44.20 38.27
CA TYR A 456 -5.71 44.11 37.50
C TYR A 456 -6.37 45.46 37.46
N PHE A 457 -6.92 45.84 36.29
CA PHE A 457 -7.45 47.16 36.01
C PHE A 457 -8.90 47.03 35.52
N ASP A 458 -9.67 48.10 35.63
CA ASP A 458 -11.00 48.20 35.05
C ASP A 458 -10.92 48.62 33.56
N ASP A 459 -12.07 48.72 32.91
CA ASP A 459 -12.15 49.07 31.47
C ASP A 459 -11.66 50.54 31.18
N ALA A 460 -11.57 51.39 32.19
CA ALA A 460 -11.00 52.74 32.11
C ALA A 460 -9.48 52.79 32.41
N GLY A 461 -8.88 51.61 32.72
CA GLY A 461 -7.46 51.51 33.03
C GLY A 461 -7.11 51.90 34.48
N VAL A 462 -8.10 52.00 35.38
CA VAL A 462 -7.87 52.27 36.80
C VAL A 462 -7.57 50.97 37.52
N LYS A 463 -6.51 50.95 38.32
CA LYS A 463 -6.13 49.73 39.06
C LYS A 463 -7.23 49.33 40.05
N LEU A 464 -7.75 48.12 39.94
CA LEU A 464 -8.76 47.53 40.81
C LEU A 464 -8.15 46.67 41.92
N ARG A 465 -7.09 45.95 41.61
CA ARG A 465 -6.48 45.02 42.53
C ARG A 465 -5.02 44.76 42.18
N GLU A 466 -4.23 44.56 43.22
CA GLU A 466 -2.89 43.99 43.15
C GLU A 466 -2.83 42.71 43.98
N GLN A 467 -2.31 41.63 43.42
CA GLN A 467 -2.36 40.30 44.02
C GLN A 467 -1.02 39.60 43.83
N GLU A 468 -0.44 39.09 44.90
CA GLU A 468 0.70 38.18 44.80
C GLU A 468 0.22 36.76 44.49
N LEU A 469 0.85 36.12 43.52
CA LEU A 469 0.56 34.74 43.07
C LEU A 469 1.77 33.87 43.23
N LEU A 470 1.56 32.59 43.46
CA LEU A 470 2.57 31.54 43.43
C LEU A 470 1.99 30.34 42.67
N ASN A 471 2.61 30.01 41.51
CA ASN A 471 2.17 28.94 40.61
C ASN A 471 0.67 29.04 40.21
N GLY A 472 0.17 30.26 40.03
CA GLY A 472 -1.20 30.53 39.61
C GLY A 472 -2.20 30.76 40.77
N ASP A 473 -1.85 30.36 42.00
CA ASP A 473 -2.70 30.52 43.15
C ASP A 473 -2.39 31.84 43.91
N PRO A 474 -3.40 32.51 44.48
CA PRO A 474 -3.19 33.61 45.40
C PRO A 474 -2.27 33.21 46.57
N HIS A 475 -1.17 33.93 46.75
CA HIS A 475 -0.19 33.68 47.79
C HIS A 475 0.50 34.98 48.15
N GLY A 476 0.49 35.37 49.44
CA GLY A 476 1.00 36.69 49.87
C GLY A 476 -0.06 37.78 49.84
N ARG A 477 0.38 38.99 49.59
CA ARG A 477 -0.43 40.23 49.74
C ARG A 477 -1.43 40.40 48.60
N CYS A 478 -2.62 40.89 48.96
CA CYS A 478 -3.64 41.36 48.04
C CYS A 478 -4.16 42.72 48.51
N GLU A 479 -4.19 43.70 47.59
CA GLU A 479 -4.77 45.03 47.80
C GLU A 479 -5.87 45.28 46.79
N VAL A 480 -6.98 45.83 47.23
CA VAL A 480 -8.11 46.29 46.42
C VAL A 480 -8.17 47.80 46.49
N TYR A 481 -8.39 48.42 45.31
CA TYR A 481 -8.39 49.85 45.15
C TYR A 481 -9.79 50.38 44.80
N ASP A 482 -10.10 51.60 45.18
CA ASP A 482 -11.27 52.34 44.69
C ASP A 482 -11.00 53.00 43.32
N HIS A 483 -12.04 53.60 42.71
CA HIS A 483 -11.96 54.29 41.43
C HIS A 483 -11.02 55.52 41.39
N ARG A 484 -10.50 55.96 42.55
CA ARG A 484 -9.49 57.05 42.69
C ARG A 484 -8.08 56.51 42.92
N GLY A 485 -7.91 55.13 42.87
CA GLY A 485 -6.63 54.49 43.09
C GLY A 485 -6.20 54.38 44.56
N ARG A 486 -7.10 54.59 45.51
CA ARG A 486 -6.80 54.47 46.97
C ARG A 486 -7.08 53.05 47.42
N VAL A 487 -6.24 52.48 48.29
CA VAL A 487 -6.44 51.15 48.86
C VAL A 487 -7.63 51.16 49.81
N VAL A 488 -8.63 50.35 49.54
CA VAL A 488 -9.84 50.20 50.36
C VAL A 488 -9.87 48.90 51.13
N GLN A 489 -9.04 47.90 50.71
CA GLN A 489 -8.97 46.61 51.38
C GLN A 489 -7.57 46.02 51.23
N ARG A 490 -7.06 45.43 52.28
CA ARG A 490 -5.84 44.64 52.33
C ARG A 490 -6.13 43.25 52.88
N MET A 491 -5.52 42.26 52.31
CA MET A 491 -5.65 40.87 52.78
C MET A 491 -4.42 40.08 52.34
N SER A 492 -4.26 38.89 52.93
CA SER A 492 -3.21 37.98 52.51
C SER A 492 -3.76 36.58 52.27
N TYR A 493 -3.04 35.83 51.44
CA TYR A 493 -3.38 34.46 51.07
C TYR A 493 -2.21 33.52 51.29
N VAL A 494 -2.52 32.28 51.65
CA VAL A 494 -1.59 31.14 51.67
C VAL A 494 -2.22 30.01 50.88
N GLN A 495 -1.56 29.58 49.79
CA GLN A 495 -2.03 28.50 48.92
C GLN A 495 -3.50 28.67 48.47
N GLY A 496 -3.85 29.84 47.98
CA GLY A 496 -5.18 30.16 47.45
C GLY A 496 -6.25 30.46 48.54
N ARG A 497 -5.91 30.39 49.83
CA ARG A 497 -6.84 30.60 50.94
C ARG A 497 -6.51 31.86 51.72
N LEU A 498 -7.53 32.62 52.11
CA LEU A 498 -7.34 33.78 52.98
C LEU A 498 -6.64 33.34 54.28
N HIS A 499 -5.60 34.04 54.66
CA HIS A 499 -4.81 33.75 55.85
C HIS A 499 -4.26 35.06 56.46
N GLY A 500 -4.43 35.25 57.75
CA GLY A 500 -4.06 36.49 58.43
C GLY A 500 -5.19 37.50 58.42
N THR A 501 -4.86 38.75 58.67
CA THR A 501 -5.82 39.84 58.84
C THR A 501 -6.26 40.43 57.51
N MET A 502 -7.59 40.47 57.27
CA MET A 502 -8.21 41.28 56.24
C MET A 502 -8.63 42.62 56.84
N GLU A 503 -8.14 43.72 56.23
CA GLU A 503 -8.38 45.09 56.68
C GLU A 503 -9.24 45.83 55.66
N PHE A 504 -10.18 46.64 56.14
CA PHE A 504 -10.96 47.61 55.39
C PHE A 504 -10.47 49.03 55.77
N LEU A 505 -10.25 49.90 54.79
CA LEU A 505 -9.66 51.20 54.99
C LEU A 505 -10.63 52.32 54.55
N ASP A 506 -10.57 53.42 55.25
CA ASP A 506 -11.28 54.65 54.89
C ASP A 506 -10.51 55.48 53.84
N THR A 507 -11.04 56.64 53.48
CA THR A 507 -10.46 57.54 52.49
C THR A 507 -9.11 58.17 52.87
N ASP A 508 -8.77 58.12 54.16
CA ASP A 508 -7.50 58.61 54.72
C ASP A 508 -6.48 57.47 54.94
N GLY A 509 -6.84 56.25 54.56
CA GLY A 509 -5.99 55.05 54.69
C GLY A 509 -5.97 54.48 56.10
N ARG A 510 -6.90 54.84 56.95
CA ARG A 510 -7.02 54.29 58.30
C ARG A 510 -7.90 53.02 58.30
N VAL A 511 -7.49 52.03 59.06
CA VAL A 511 -8.25 50.77 59.17
C VAL A 511 -9.53 51.02 59.91
N THR A 512 -10.67 50.76 59.31
CA THR A 512 -12.00 50.88 59.86
C THR A 512 -12.58 49.57 60.40
N ARG A 513 -12.11 48.44 59.82
CA ARG A 513 -12.55 47.11 60.22
C ARG A 513 -11.46 46.09 59.92
N SER A 514 -11.30 45.08 60.75
CA SER A 514 -10.41 43.95 60.59
C SER A 514 -11.12 42.64 60.82
N ILE A 515 -10.81 41.65 60.04
CA ILE A 515 -11.31 40.28 60.18
C ILE A 515 -10.12 39.33 60.08
N GLU A 516 -10.00 38.42 61.02
CA GLU A 516 -8.91 37.46 61.01
C GLU A 516 -9.35 36.14 60.33
N TYR A 517 -8.52 35.61 59.46
CA TYR A 517 -8.74 34.36 58.72
C TYR A 517 -7.59 33.38 58.94
N ARG A 518 -7.94 32.06 59.03
CA ARG A 518 -6.97 30.98 59.02
C ARG A 518 -7.46 29.90 58.04
N GLU A 519 -6.67 29.59 57.05
CA GLU A 519 -7.00 28.60 56.01
C GLU A 519 -8.36 28.84 55.33
N GLY A 520 -8.72 30.09 55.10
CA GLY A 520 -9.96 30.52 54.45
C GLY A 520 -11.16 30.64 55.41
N LEU A 521 -11.04 30.26 56.70
CA LEU A 521 -12.10 30.38 57.68
C LEU A 521 -11.90 31.62 58.54
N GLN A 522 -12.98 32.35 58.84
CA GLN A 522 -12.96 33.47 59.76
C GLN A 522 -12.70 32.98 61.21
N VAL A 523 -11.68 33.52 61.84
CA VAL A 523 -11.25 33.11 63.24
C VAL A 523 -11.87 33.95 64.32
N LYS A 524 -12.10 35.25 64.02
CA LYS A 524 -12.72 36.18 64.97
C LYS A 524 -13.80 37.00 64.29
N GLU A 525 -14.91 37.24 64.94
CA GLU A 525 -15.86 38.24 64.49
C GLU A 525 -15.24 39.66 64.63
N PRO A 526 -15.45 40.52 63.66
CA PRO A 526 -14.98 41.89 63.74
C PRO A 526 -15.73 42.64 64.86
N PRO A 527 -15.07 43.56 65.59
CA PRO A 527 -15.78 44.46 66.43
C PRO A 527 -16.85 45.23 65.64
N PRO A 528 -18.03 45.54 66.19
CA PRO A 528 -19.11 46.19 65.47
C PRO A 528 -18.61 47.49 64.83
N ALA A 529 -18.74 47.59 63.50
CA ALA A 529 -18.34 48.78 62.78
C ALA A 529 -19.19 49.98 63.22
N LYS A 530 -18.53 51.11 63.52
CA LYS A 530 -19.26 52.40 63.59
C LYS A 530 -19.87 52.58 62.21
N GLN A 531 -21.20 52.73 62.13
CA GLN A 531 -21.96 52.88 60.91
C GLN A 531 -21.45 54.11 60.09
N GLU A 532 -20.55 53.90 59.16
CA GLU A 532 -20.33 54.77 58.01
C GLU A 532 -20.65 54.00 56.71
N ARG A 533 -21.42 54.65 55.84
CA ARG A 533 -22.06 54.11 54.64
C ARG A 533 -21.18 53.12 53.90
N ALA A 534 -21.71 51.93 53.60
CA ALA A 534 -21.06 50.88 52.85
C ALA A 534 -20.50 51.39 51.49
N PRO A 535 -19.25 51.06 51.14
CA PRO A 535 -18.78 51.27 49.79
C PRO A 535 -19.53 50.32 48.83
N ALA A 536 -19.87 50.84 47.65
CA ALA A 536 -20.60 50.10 46.61
C ALA A 536 -19.95 48.73 46.35
N SER A 537 -20.76 47.67 46.32
CA SER A 537 -20.36 46.28 46.05
C SER A 537 -19.59 46.17 44.74
N VAL A 538 -18.33 45.71 44.79
CA VAL A 538 -17.57 45.29 43.65
C VAL A 538 -18.23 44.02 43.06
N PRO A 539 -18.62 44.01 41.75
CA PRO A 539 -19.21 42.79 41.17
C PRO A 539 -18.20 41.64 41.23
N GLY A 540 -18.60 40.53 41.81
CA GLY A 540 -17.79 39.31 41.90
C GLY A 540 -17.42 38.83 40.49
N MET A 541 -16.14 38.64 40.23
CA MET A 541 -15.67 37.95 39.00
C MET A 541 -16.18 36.52 39.02
N GLY A 542 -17.19 36.26 38.19
CA GLY A 542 -17.61 34.89 37.89
C GLY A 542 -16.47 34.09 37.29
N ARG A 543 -16.15 32.98 37.85
CA ARG A 543 -15.27 31.98 37.24
C ARG A 543 -15.86 31.58 35.87
N ARG A 544 -15.18 31.93 34.82
CA ARG A 544 -15.38 31.21 33.56
C ARG A 544 -14.50 29.97 33.57
N ARG A 545 -15.16 28.85 33.36
CA ARG A 545 -14.52 27.55 33.06
C ARG A 545 -13.74 27.59 31.77
#